data_6f652c69bacb70a9427597244674ca38
#
_entry.id   6f652c69bacb70a9427597244674ca38
#
_cell.length_a   1.000
_cell.length_b   1.000
_cell.length_c   1.000
_cell.angle_alpha   90.00
_cell.angle_beta   90.00
_cell.angle_gamma   90.00
#
_symmetry.space_group_name_H-M   'P 1'
#
loop_
_entity.id
_entity.type
_entity.pdbx_description
1 polymer ?
#
loop_
_entity_poly.entity_id
_entity_poly.type
_entity_poly.pdbx_seq_one_letter_code
_entity_poly.pdbx_strand_id
1 'polypeptide(L)'
;MSEAIPVPSKFAHLVLKTSRFKEQRKFYQDLLGARIVHEAPGIVFLSYDNEHHRLAIMQRPGLLPKLKNMAGVDHHAYTYDTLENLLITWRRMKAN
;
A
#
# COMPACT_ATOMS: atom_id res chain seq x y z
N MET A 1 -16.53 -28.83 25.10
CA MET A 1 -15.16 -28.29 24.92
C MET A 1 -15.17 -27.33 23.75
N SER A 2 -14.70 -26.13 23.99
CA SER A 2 -14.66 -25.12 22.94
C SER A 2 -13.31 -25.15 22.25
N GLU A 3 -13.33 -24.99 20.93
CA GLU A 3 -12.11 -24.86 20.16
C GLU A 3 -11.63 -23.40 20.19
N ALA A 4 -10.32 -23.22 20.17
CA ALA A 4 -9.77 -21.89 20.04
C ALA A 4 -10.14 -21.33 18.66
N ILE A 5 -10.44 -20.03 18.62
CA ILE A 5 -10.74 -19.36 17.35
C ILE A 5 -9.39 -19.11 16.64
N PRO A 6 -9.22 -19.65 15.42
CA PRO A 6 -7.98 -19.39 14.67
C PRO A 6 -7.85 -17.89 14.34
N VAL A 7 -6.63 -17.41 14.35
CA VAL A 7 -6.33 -16.04 13.94
C VAL A 7 -5.47 -16.05 12.68
N PRO A 8 -5.57 -15.04 11.83
CA PRO A 8 -4.67 -14.93 10.68
C PRO A 8 -3.22 -14.81 11.11
N SER A 9 -2.31 -15.40 10.36
CA SER A 9 -0.88 -15.28 10.64
C SER A 9 -0.34 -13.89 10.33
N LYS A 10 -0.97 -13.20 9.39
CA LYS A 10 -0.53 -11.85 8.96
C LYS A 10 -1.63 -11.20 8.15
N PHE A 11 -1.55 -9.89 8.05
CA PHE A 11 -2.28 -9.12 7.06
C PHE A 11 -1.54 -9.28 5.72
N ALA A 12 -2.18 -9.87 4.72
CA ALA A 12 -1.49 -10.21 3.47
C ALA A 12 -1.27 -9.00 2.57
N HIS A 13 -2.36 -8.37 2.13
CA HIS A 13 -2.25 -7.26 1.18
C HIS A 13 -3.48 -6.36 1.20
N LEU A 14 -3.32 -5.19 0.60
CA LEU A 14 -4.35 -4.19 0.42
C LEU A 14 -4.43 -3.84 -1.07
N VAL A 15 -5.64 -3.61 -1.57
CA VAL A 15 -5.85 -3.12 -2.94
C VAL A 15 -6.48 -1.75 -2.88
N LEU A 16 -5.88 -0.78 -3.58
CA LEU A 16 -6.40 0.57 -3.70
C LEU A 16 -6.92 0.80 -5.11
N LYS A 17 -8.07 1.42 -5.21
CA LYS A 17 -8.62 1.91 -6.49
C LYS A 17 -8.29 3.39 -6.60
N THR A 18 -7.92 3.85 -7.78
CA THR A 18 -7.59 5.26 -7.98
C THR A 18 -7.89 5.69 -9.41
N SER A 19 -8.26 6.94 -9.59
CA SER A 19 -8.28 7.60 -10.89
C SER A 19 -6.95 8.30 -11.21
N ARG A 20 -5.98 8.24 -10.29
CA ARG A 20 -4.66 8.87 -10.41
C ARG A 20 -3.57 7.82 -10.33
N PHE A 21 -3.63 6.86 -11.24
CA PHE A 21 -2.81 5.64 -11.19
C PHE A 21 -1.30 5.93 -11.20
N LYS A 22 -0.83 6.75 -12.13
CA LYS A 22 0.61 7.01 -12.26
C LYS A 22 1.19 7.65 -11.00
N GLU A 23 0.46 8.61 -10.44
CA GLU A 23 0.89 9.33 -9.24
C GLU A 23 0.89 8.43 -8.01
N GLN A 24 -0.16 7.63 -7.84
CA GLN A 24 -0.28 6.69 -6.73
C GLN A 24 0.78 5.60 -6.82
N ARG A 25 0.99 5.06 -8.01
CA ARG A 25 2.03 4.07 -8.26
C ARG A 25 3.41 4.60 -7.88
N LYS A 26 3.76 5.77 -8.38
CA LYS A 26 5.05 6.39 -8.06
C LYS A 26 5.20 6.64 -6.56
N PHE A 27 4.16 7.19 -5.95
CA PHE A 27 4.19 7.50 -4.51
C PHE A 27 4.50 6.25 -3.68
N TYR A 28 3.78 5.17 -3.93
CA TYR A 28 3.96 3.96 -3.11
C TYR A 28 5.23 3.20 -3.45
N GLN A 29 5.68 3.21 -4.70
CA GLN A 29 6.99 2.66 -5.02
C GLN A 29 8.10 3.40 -4.27
N ASP A 30 8.04 4.72 -4.25
CA ASP A 30 9.02 5.54 -3.56
C ASP A 30 8.94 5.37 -2.03
N LEU A 31 7.74 5.42 -1.49
CA LEU A 31 7.53 5.30 -0.04
C LEU A 31 8.01 3.95 0.50
N LEU A 32 7.62 2.88 -0.16
CA LEU A 32 7.84 1.51 0.33
C LEU A 32 9.17 0.92 -0.13
N GLY A 33 9.85 1.55 -1.10
CA GLY A 33 10.99 0.91 -1.74
C GLY A 33 10.61 -0.41 -2.39
N ALA A 34 9.36 -0.51 -2.84
CA ALA A 34 8.79 -1.78 -3.28
C ALA A 34 9.20 -2.13 -4.69
N ARG A 35 9.36 -3.44 -4.93
CA ARG A 35 9.55 -3.97 -6.27
C ARG A 35 8.21 -4.25 -6.92
N ILE A 36 8.16 -4.19 -8.25
CA ILE A 36 7.00 -4.60 -9.03
C ILE A 36 7.05 -6.13 -9.14
N VAL A 37 6.02 -6.78 -8.60
CA VAL A 37 5.89 -8.25 -8.71
C VAL A 37 5.23 -8.61 -10.04
N HIS A 38 4.23 -7.85 -10.41
CA HIS A 38 3.48 -8.05 -11.65
C HIS A 38 2.80 -6.74 -12.03
N GLU A 39 2.63 -6.52 -13.32
CA GLU A 39 1.85 -5.40 -13.81
C GLU A 39 1.14 -5.74 -15.11
N ALA A 40 0.01 -5.08 -15.32
CA ALA A 40 -0.77 -5.13 -16.55
C ALA A 40 -1.36 -3.73 -16.76
N PRO A 41 -1.99 -3.43 -17.89
CA PRO A 41 -2.61 -2.12 -18.09
C PRO A 41 -3.59 -1.81 -16.96
N GLY A 42 -3.33 -0.69 -16.26
CA GLY A 42 -4.21 -0.22 -15.20
C GLY A 42 -4.11 -0.95 -13.86
N ILE A 43 -3.12 -1.81 -13.67
CA ILE A 43 -2.91 -2.46 -12.37
C ILE A 43 -1.42 -2.74 -12.14
N VAL A 44 -0.98 -2.58 -10.89
CA VAL A 44 0.38 -2.92 -10.47
C VAL A 44 0.34 -3.59 -9.11
N PHE A 45 1.16 -4.63 -8.97
CA PHE A 45 1.32 -5.38 -7.72
C PHE A 45 2.71 -5.11 -7.17
N LEU A 46 2.78 -4.59 -5.96
CA LEU A 46 4.02 -4.18 -5.30
C LEU A 46 4.27 -5.00 -4.06
N SER A 47 5.54 -5.35 -3.82
CA SER A 47 5.94 -5.98 -2.57
C SER A 47 7.30 -5.47 -2.12
N TYR A 48 7.51 -5.45 -0.80
CA TYR A 48 8.78 -5.07 -0.19
C TYR A 48 9.38 -6.21 0.64
N ASP A 49 8.75 -7.38 0.64
CA ASP A 49 9.21 -8.55 1.38
C ASP A 49 8.92 -9.82 0.58
N ASN A 50 8.82 -10.96 1.22
CA ASN A 50 8.61 -12.24 0.55
C ASN A 50 7.15 -12.57 0.27
N GLU A 51 6.22 -11.70 0.62
CA GLU A 51 4.82 -11.86 0.23
C GLU A 51 4.67 -11.62 -1.27
N HIS A 52 3.74 -12.34 -1.92
CA HIS A 52 3.49 -12.16 -3.37
C HIS A 52 3.27 -10.67 -3.69
N HIS A 53 2.40 -10.01 -2.93
CA HIS A 53 2.26 -8.57 -3.00
C HIS A 53 1.72 -8.06 -1.66
N ARG A 54 2.09 -6.83 -1.33
CA ARG A 54 1.60 -6.13 -0.15
C ARG A 54 0.60 -5.05 -0.51
N LEU A 55 0.76 -4.47 -1.69
CA LEU A 55 -0.10 -3.41 -2.19
C LEU A 55 -0.36 -3.62 -3.67
N ALA A 56 -1.61 -3.62 -4.07
CA ALA A 56 -1.99 -3.51 -5.47
C ALA A 56 -2.68 -2.17 -5.68
N ILE A 57 -2.40 -1.54 -6.82
CA ILE A 57 -3.02 -0.28 -7.21
C ILE A 57 -3.73 -0.52 -8.53
N MET A 58 -5.00 -0.19 -8.57
CA MET A 58 -5.88 -0.48 -9.69
C MET A 58 -6.49 0.82 -10.20
N GLN A 59 -6.33 1.07 -11.50
CA GLN A 59 -6.95 2.24 -12.12
C GLN A 59 -8.45 2.03 -12.30
N ARG A 60 -9.22 3.05 -11.90
CA ARG A 60 -10.66 3.12 -12.15
C ARG A 60 -11.00 4.54 -12.57
N PRO A 61 -11.33 4.78 -13.86
CA PRO A 61 -11.66 6.13 -14.32
C PRO A 61 -12.87 6.70 -13.59
N GLY A 62 -12.87 8.01 -13.39
CA GLY A 62 -14.02 8.71 -12.85
C GLY A 62 -14.21 8.63 -11.34
N LEU A 63 -13.29 7.99 -10.61
CA LEU A 63 -13.37 7.98 -9.15
C LEU A 63 -13.06 9.36 -8.59
N LEU A 64 -13.87 9.78 -7.62
CA LEU A 64 -13.66 11.02 -6.90
C LEU A 64 -12.83 10.77 -5.64
N PRO A 65 -12.09 11.78 -5.14
CA PRO A 65 -11.41 11.66 -3.85
C PRO A 65 -12.41 11.33 -2.75
N LYS A 66 -11.98 10.52 -1.78
CA LYS A 66 -12.81 10.17 -0.64
C LYS A 66 -13.04 11.41 0.22
N LEU A 67 -14.30 11.69 0.52
CA LEU A 67 -14.67 12.79 1.41
C LEU A 67 -14.42 12.41 2.87
N LYS A 68 -14.18 13.41 3.72
CA LYS A 68 -13.90 13.18 5.14
C LYS A 68 -15.02 12.50 5.91
N ASN A 69 -16.25 12.73 5.48
CA ASN A 69 -17.44 12.19 6.15
C ASN A 69 -17.98 10.92 5.51
N MET A 70 -17.19 10.27 4.66
CA MET A 70 -17.57 9.00 4.04
C MET A 70 -16.98 7.83 4.81
N ALA A 71 -17.74 6.76 4.89
CA ALA A 71 -17.24 5.50 5.42
C ALA A 71 -16.16 4.93 4.52
N GLY A 72 -15.23 4.19 5.11
CA GLY A 72 -14.13 3.56 4.39
C GLY A 72 -12.88 3.48 5.25
N VAL A 73 -11.76 3.15 4.62
CA VAL A 73 -10.46 3.12 5.29
C VAL A 73 -10.02 4.56 5.56
N ASP A 74 -9.76 4.88 6.83
CA ASP A 74 -9.24 6.18 7.20
C ASP A 74 -7.77 6.29 6.85
N HIS A 75 -6.97 5.33 7.28
CA HIS A 75 -5.55 5.27 6.97
C HIS A 75 -5.03 3.84 7.16
N HIS A 76 -3.83 3.60 6.67
CA HIS A 76 -3.08 2.39 6.94
C HIS A 76 -1.63 2.78 7.23
N ALA A 77 -0.91 1.93 7.96
CA ALA A 77 0.42 2.27 8.45
C ALA A 77 1.43 1.18 8.15
N TYR A 78 2.67 1.59 7.96
CA TYR A 78 3.81 0.70 7.76
C TYR A 78 4.83 0.94 8.86
N THR A 79 5.40 -0.14 9.37
CA THR A 79 6.40 -0.07 10.43
C THR A 79 7.79 -0.29 9.84
N TYR A 80 8.71 0.58 10.17
CA TYR A 80 10.13 0.43 9.84
C TYR A 80 10.87 -0.11 11.06
N ASP A 81 11.86 -0.96 10.84
CA ASP A 81 12.58 -1.64 11.92
C ASP A 81 13.33 -0.68 12.83
N THR A 82 13.83 0.43 12.27
CA THR A 82 14.63 1.38 13.04
C THR A 82 14.16 2.80 12.81
N LEU A 83 14.42 3.66 13.78
CA LEU A 83 14.18 5.10 13.64
C LEU A 83 15.01 5.67 12.48
N GLU A 84 16.24 5.19 12.30
CA GLU A 84 17.07 5.63 11.19
C GLU A 84 16.43 5.38 9.83
N ASN A 85 15.89 4.18 9.62
CA ASN A 85 15.20 3.85 8.37
C ASN A 85 13.97 4.71 8.15
N LEU A 86 13.23 4.99 9.20
CA LEU A 86 12.08 5.90 9.11
C LEU A 86 12.52 7.31 8.70
N LEU A 87 13.60 7.82 9.29
CA LEU A 87 14.11 9.16 8.98
C LEU A 87 14.68 9.24 7.55
N ILE A 88 15.37 8.20 7.09
CA ILE A 88 15.83 8.10 5.71
C ILE A 88 14.65 8.17 4.74
N THR A 89 13.61 7.41 5.03
CA THR A 89 12.40 7.41 4.20
C THR A 89 11.74 8.78 4.19
N TRP A 90 11.61 9.40 5.36
CA TRP A 90 11.05 10.75 5.46
C TRP A 90 11.83 11.76 4.61
N ARG A 91 13.17 11.73 4.66
CA ARG A 91 14.00 12.63 3.86
C ARG A 91 13.85 12.38 2.37
N ARG A 92 13.79 11.10 1.96
CA ARG A 92 13.57 10.75 0.55
C ARG A 92 12.23 11.27 0.05
N MET A 93 11.18 11.07 0.82
CA MET A 93 9.83 11.50 0.43
C MET A 93 9.70 13.02 0.41
N LYS A 94 10.38 13.69 1.31
CA LYS A 94 10.39 15.16 1.34
C LYS A 94 11.09 15.77 0.12
N ALA A 95 12.09 15.07 -0.41
CA ALA A 95 12.86 15.53 -1.58
C ALA A 95 12.13 15.32 -2.91
N ASN A 96 11.12 14.48 -2.94
CA ASN A 96 10.36 14.18 -4.16
C ASN A 96 9.27 15.18 -4.44
#